data_b8caf90b539f100d3227de3403dbb05c
#
_entry.id   b8caf90b539f100d3227de3403dbb05c
#
_cell.length_a   1.000
_cell.length_b   1.000
_cell.length_c   1.000
_cell.angle_alpha   90.00
_cell.angle_beta   90.00
_cell.angle_gamma   90.00
#
_symmetry.space_group_name_H-M   'P 1'
#
loop_
_entity.id
_entity.type
_entity.pdbx_description
1 polymer ?
#
loop_
_entity_poly.entity_id
_entity_poly.type
_entity_poly.pdbx_seq_one_letter_code
_entity_poly.pdbx_strand_id
1 'polypeptide(L)'
;MSGCHINPAVTFALAATKRFPWGGVPAYWAAQVAGAIGGALAIWASFGSRVFDFGAGFGVVDFNNDVTSWGSAMFVEALATGILMFAILGIVDTRSPEGWAGLVIGLVVVAIIITVGPLTSASINPARALGPLLVSDLNGSFHNWTEQLFAYIPANLGGAAIAAFVYDWVAKPRIVQRPIKEAVTEPDRADAYESAAHV
;
A
#
# COMPACT_ATOMS: atom_id res chain seq x y z
N MET A 1 -15.48 7.16 -7.17
CA MET A 1 -14.43 7.27 -6.12
C MET A 1 -13.07 7.21 -6.78
N SER A 2 -11.99 7.64 -6.11
CA SER A 2 -10.64 7.85 -6.68
C SER A 2 -9.85 6.58 -7.05
N GLY A 3 -10.44 5.41 -7.16
CA GLY A 3 -9.73 4.13 -7.33
C GLY A 3 -9.14 3.57 -6.03
N CYS A 4 -9.17 4.34 -4.94
CA CYS A 4 -8.91 3.90 -3.56
C CYS A 4 -7.59 3.11 -3.39
N HIS A 5 -6.47 3.64 -3.92
CA HIS A 5 -5.17 2.94 -3.83
C HIS A 5 -4.71 2.75 -2.38
N ILE A 6 -4.94 3.73 -1.50
CA ILE A 6 -4.63 3.76 -0.04
C ILE A 6 -3.14 3.51 0.28
N ASN A 7 -2.31 3.33 -0.71
CA ASN A 7 -0.93 2.85 -0.58
C ASN A 7 -0.03 3.49 -1.64
N PRO A 8 1.03 4.24 -1.26
CA PRO A 8 1.98 4.83 -2.20
C PRO A 8 2.67 3.80 -3.11
N ALA A 9 2.96 2.59 -2.61
CA ALA A 9 3.58 1.56 -3.43
C ALA A 9 2.64 1.04 -4.53
N VAL A 10 1.35 0.89 -4.22
CA VAL A 10 0.31 0.56 -5.22
C VAL A 10 0.18 1.68 -6.25
N THR A 11 0.10 2.94 -5.79
CA THR A 11 0.02 4.10 -6.70
C THR A 11 1.22 4.18 -7.64
N PHE A 12 2.43 3.97 -7.09
CA PHE A 12 3.68 3.93 -7.85
C PHE A 12 3.67 2.81 -8.91
N ALA A 13 3.32 1.59 -8.52
CA ALA A 13 3.30 0.43 -9.42
C ALA A 13 2.27 0.62 -10.55
N LEU A 14 1.09 1.16 -10.25
CA LEU A 14 0.09 1.50 -11.26
C LEU A 14 0.59 2.59 -12.23
N ALA A 15 1.32 3.59 -11.74
CA ALA A 15 1.91 4.61 -12.60
C ALA A 15 3.04 4.05 -13.47
N ALA A 16 3.92 3.20 -12.89
CA ALA A 16 5.01 2.55 -13.61
C ALA A 16 4.51 1.65 -14.76
N THR A 17 3.36 1.02 -14.58
CA THR A 17 2.72 0.16 -15.58
C THR A 17 1.63 0.87 -16.40
N LYS A 18 1.65 2.20 -16.41
CA LYS A 18 0.77 3.07 -17.22
C LYS A 18 -0.73 2.95 -16.91
N ARG A 19 -1.10 2.45 -15.76
CA ARG A 19 -2.50 2.36 -15.27
C ARG A 19 -2.94 3.60 -14.51
N PHE A 20 -1.99 4.45 -14.12
CA PHE A 20 -2.24 5.70 -13.42
C PHE A 20 -1.30 6.80 -13.95
N PRO A 21 -1.77 8.05 -14.11
CA PRO A 21 -0.94 9.13 -14.62
C PRO A 21 0.06 9.61 -13.56
N TRP A 22 1.33 9.75 -13.94
CA TRP A 22 2.40 10.23 -13.05
C TRP A 22 2.11 11.59 -12.41
N GLY A 23 1.42 12.49 -13.12
CA GLY A 23 1.04 13.80 -12.58
C GLY A 23 0.07 13.73 -11.39
N GLY A 24 -0.63 12.61 -11.21
CA GLY A 24 -1.52 12.36 -10.07
C GLY A 24 -0.80 11.77 -8.86
N VAL A 25 0.39 11.17 -9.04
CA VAL A 25 1.10 10.47 -7.96
C VAL A 25 1.39 11.35 -6.75
N PRO A 26 1.91 12.59 -6.89
CA PRO A 26 2.21 13.42 -5.74
C PRO A 26 0.98 13.74 -4.88
N ALA A 27 -0.16 14.05 -5.53
CA ALA A 27 -1.40 14.36 -4.81
C ALA A 27 -1.94 13.12 -4.07
N TYR A 28 -1.86 11.93 -4.69
CA TYR A 28 -2.25 10.67 -4.04
C TYR A 28 -1.36 10.35 -2.85
N TRP A 29 -0.05 10.47 -3.00
CA TRP A 29 0.90 10.23 -1.91
C TRP A 29 0.67 11.19 -0.73
N ALA A 30 0.47 12.48 -1.01
CA ALA A 30 0.17 13.47 0.02
C ALA A 30 -1.12 13.13 0.78
N ALA A 31 -2.19 12.76 0.07
CA ALA A 31 -3.46 12.37 0.69
C ALA A 31 -3.33 11.06 1.50
N GLN A 32 -2.57 10.09 1.02
CA GLN A 32 -2.34 8.82 1.69
C GLN A 32 -1.52 9.00 2.98
N VAL A 33 -0.47 9.80 2.94
CA VAL A 33 0.34 10.12 4.14
C VAL A 33 -0.48 10.94 5.14
N ALA A 34 -1.22 11.95 4.68
CA ALA A 34 -2.11 12.73 5.54
C ALA A 34 -3.19 11.85 6.20
N GLY A 35 -3.77 10.91 5.44
CA GLY A 35 -4.71 9.94 5.97
C GLY A 35 -4.10 9.00 7.01
N ALA A 36 -2.87 8.54 6.80
CA ALA A 36 -2.15 7.71 7.75
C ALA A 36 -1.81 8.46 9.05
N ILE A 37 -1.41 9.73 8.96
CA ILE A 37 -1.24 10.61 10.11
C ILE A 37 -2.59 10.77 10.84
N GLY A 38 -3.67 11.06 10.11
CA GLY A 38 -5.01 11.16 10.68
C GLY A 38 -5.46 9.88 11.42
N GLY A 39 -5.14 8.71 10.86
CA GLY A 39 -5.41 7.42 11.51
C GLY A 39 -4.63 7.24 12.81
N ALA A 40 -3.33 7.56 12.82
CA ALA A 40 -2.51 7.49 14.02
C ALA A 40 -2.96 8.51 15.10
N LEU A 41 -3.34 9.73 14.69
CA LEU A 41 -3.94 10.74 15.59
C LEU A 41 -5.28 10.26 16.17
N ALA A 42 -6.09 9.55 15.40
CA ALA A 42 -7.34 8.96 15.89
C ALA A 42 -7.08 7.87 16.94
N ILE A 43 -6.04 7.06 16.76
CA ILE A 43 -5.60 6.09 17.78
C ILE A 43 -5.17 6.83 19.05
N TRP A 44 -4.36 7.89 18.92
CA TRP A 44 -3.93 8.69 20.05
C TRP A 44 -5.12 9.34 20.78
N ALA A 45 -6.05 9.92 20.05
CA ALA A 45 -7.26 10.52 20.65
C ALA A 45 -8.15 9.49 21.36
N SER A 46 -8.21 8.25 20.86
CA SER A 46 -9.05 7.19 21.42
C SER A 46 -8.48 6.55 22.66
N PHE A 47 -7.17 6.31 22.68
CA PHE A 47 -6.50 5.49 23.71
C PHE A 47 -5.47 6.27 24.54
N GLY A 48 -5.08 7.46 24.12
CA GLY A 48 -3.99 8.22 24.74
C GLY A 48 -2.70 7.43 24.71
N SER A 49 -1.81 7.70 25.69
CA SER A 49 -0.53 6.96 25.82
C SER A 49 -0.69 5.51 26.28
N ARG A 50 -1.88 5.07 26.69
CA ARG A 50 -2.13 3.66 27.07
C ARG A 50 -1.90 2.68 25.92
N VAL A 51 -1.92 3.14 24.68
CA VAL A 51 -1.65 2.32 23.52
C VAL A 51 -0.27 1.63 23.58
N PHE A 52 0.69 2.24 24.29
CA PHE A 52 2.02 1.66 24.51
C PHE A 52 2.00 0.49 25.49
N ASP A 53 1.07 0.46 26.46
CA ASP A 53 0.90 -0.63 27.41
C ASP A 53 0.45 -1.92 26.71
N PHE A 54 -0.19 -1.80 25.55
CA PHE A 54 -0.60 -2.94 24.73
C PHE A 54 0.46 -3.37 23.71
N GLY A 55 1.64 -2.74 23.69
CA GLY A 55 2.73 -3.03 22.75
C GLY A 55 2.46 -2.60 21.31
N ALA A 56 1.34 -1.91 21.05
CA ALA A 56 0.93 -1.53 19.69
C ALA A 56 1.41 -0.13 19.28
N GLY A 57 1.75 0.73 20.23
CA GLY A 57 2.06 2.12 19.98
C GLY A 57 0.98 2.79 19.14
N PHE A 58 1.35 3.79 18.33
CA PHE A 58 0.42 4.41 17.35
C PHE A 58 0.39 3.64 16.02
N GLY A 59 0.87 2.41 16.00
CA GLY A 59 0.94 1.56 14.81
C GLY A 59 2.27 1.70 14.05
N VAL A 60 3.33 2.12 14.69
CA VAL A 60 4.67 2.18 14.09
C VAL A 60 5.09 0.79 13.62
N VAL A 61 5.67 0.71 12.45
CA VAL A 61 6.30 -0.53 11.95
C VAL A 61 7.74 -0.58 12.39
N ASP A 62 8.17 -1.77 12.81
CA ASP A 62 9.51 -2.02 13.31
C ASP A 62 9.86 -3.50 13.11
N PHE A 63 11.14 -3.85 13.15
CA PHE A 63 11.63 -5.21 13.19
C PHE A 63 12.79 -5.33 14.18
N ASN A 64 12.83 -6.45 14.88
CA ASN A 64 13.91 -6.74 15.82
C ASN A 64 15.14 -7.22 15.05
N ASN A 65 16.22 -6.43 15.09
CA ASN A 65 17.48 -6.73 14.41
C ASN A 65 18.19 -8.00 14.91
N ASP A 66 17.85 -8.49 16.12
CA ASP A 66 18.38 -9.76 16.65
C ASP A 66 17.68 -10.98 16.00
N VAL A 67 16.49 -10.80 15.45
CA VAL A 67 15.67 -11.87 14.86
C VAL A 67 15.65 -11.76 13.33
N THR A 68 15.51 -10.54 12.80
CA THR A 68 15.34 -10.28 11.37
C THR A 68 16.41 -9.32 10.89
N SER A 69 17.31 -9.80 10.04
CA SER A 69 18.32 -8.92 9.44
C SER A 69 17.68 -7.89 8.49
N TRP A 70 18.36 -6.79 8.23
CA TRP A 70 17.93 -5.78 7.27
C TRP A 70 17.58 -6.36 5.90
N GLY A 71 18.45 -7.22 5.37
CA GLY A 71 18.23 -7.90 4.08
C GLY A 71 16.99 -8.78 4.10
N SER A 72 16.76 -9.51 5.21
CA SER A 72 15.57 -10.35 5.38
C SER A 72 14.31 -9.50 5.49
N ALA A 73 14.35 -8.39 6.26
CA ALA A 73 13.22 -7.48 6.40
C ALA A 73 12.85 -6.86 5.03
N MET A 74 13.83 -6.37 4.28
CA MET A 74 13.61 -5.82 2.94
C MET A 74 13.04 -6.87 1.99
N PHE A 75 13.57 -8.08 1.99
CA PHE A 75 13.09 -9.15 1.12
C PHE A 75 11.65 -9.54 1.45
N VAL A 76 11.34 -9.73 2.73
CA VAL A 76 10.00 -10.12 3.20
C VAL A 76 8.97 -9.03 2.89
N GLU A 77 9.29 -7.76 3.15
CA GLU A 77 8.42 -6.63 2.83
C GLU A 77 8.21 -6.46 1.32
N ALA A 78 9.26 -6.61 0.52
CA ALA A 78 9.16 -6.55 -0.94
C ALA A 78 8.28 -7.69 -1.47
N LEU A 79 8.48 -8.92 -0.98
CA LEU A 79 7.69 -10.08 -1.37
C LEU A 79 6.21 -9.89 -0.98
N ALA A 80 5.94 -9.49 0.26
CA ALA A 80 4.59 -9.27 0.77
C ALA A 80 3.86 -8.17 -0.01
N THR A 81 4.54 -7.04 -0.27
CA THR A 81 3.96 -5.96 -1.08
C THR A 81 3.77 -6.41 -2.53
N GLY A 82 4.67 -7.22 -3.05
CA GLY A 82 4.53 -7.84 -4.38
C GLY A 82 3.32 -8.76 -4.47
N ILE A 83 3.08 -9.62 -3.48
CA ILE A 83 1.90 -10.48 -3.41
C ILE A 83 0.63 -9.63 -3.37
N LEU A 84 0.60 -8.58 -2.53
CA LEU A 84 -0.53 -7.65 -2.47
C LEU A 84 -0.79 -7.00 -3.84
N MET A 85 0.25 -6.48 -4.48
CA MET A 85 0.11 -5.81 -5.78
C MET A 85 -0.34 -6.77 -6.88
N PHE A 86 0.19 -7.99 -6.90
CA PHE A 86 -0.22 -9.02 -7.85
C PHE A 86 -1.69 -9.40 -7.69
N ALA A 87 -2.14 -9.55 -6.44
CA ALA A 87 -3.54 -9.83 -6.11
C ALA A 87 -4.46 -8.65 -6.51
N ILE A 88 -4.04 -7.41 -6.25
CA ILE A 88 -4.79 -6.22 -6.69
C ILE A 88 -4.97 -6.25 -8.21
N LEU A 89 -3.89 -6.39 -8.96
CA LEU A 89 -3.97 -6.42 -10.43
C LEU A 89 -4.82 -7.56 -10.95
N GLY A 90 -4.75 -8.73 -10.30
CA GLY A 90 -5.56 -9.89 -10.67
C GLY A 90 -7.05 -9.66 -10.47
N ILE A 91 -7.44 -9.07 -9.33
CA ILE A 91 -8.86 -8.90 -9.03
C ILE A 91 -9.51 -7.70 -9.71
N VAL A 92 -8.71 -6.68 -10.11
CA VAL A 92 -9.21 -5.55 -10.90
C VAL A 92 -9.06 -5.74 -12.41
N ASP A 93 -8.55 -6.89 -12.84
CA ASP A 93 -8.50 -7.25 -14.26
C ASP A 93 -9.93 -7.45 -14.79
N THR A 94 -10.19 -6.99 -16.02
CA THR A 94 -11.52 -7.10 -16.66
C THR A 94 -12.05 -8.54 -16.80
N ARG A 95 -11.19 -9.52 -16.65
CA ARG A 95 -11.53 -10.95 -16.66
C ARG A 95 -11.98 -11.47 -15.31
N SER A 96 -11.83 -10.69 -14.24
CA SER A 96 -12.20 -11.08 -12.90
C SER A 96 -13.66 -10.71 -12.59
N PRO A 97 -14.36 -11.47 -11.72
CA PRO A 97 -15.72 -11.15 -11.33
C PRO A 97 -15.80 -9.78 -10.64
N GLU A 98 -16.80 -8.98 -11.02
CA GLU A 98 -17.04 -7.67 -10.40
C GLU A 98 -17.47 -7.79 -8.94
N GLY A 99 -17.23 -6.73 -8.15
CA GLY A 99 -17.68 -6.61 -6.77
C GLY A 99 -16.82 -7.32 -5.73
N TRP A 100 -15.87 -8.16 -6.12
CA TRP A 100 -15.04 -8.95 -5.19
C TRP A 100 -13.74 -8.29 -4.74
N ALA A 101 -13.35 -7.20 -5.38
CA ALA A 101 -12.04 -6.57 -5.15
C ALA A 101 -11.79 -6.23 -3.67
N GLY A 102 -12.75 -5.61 -2.99
CA GLY A 102 -12.60 -5.24 -1.58
C GLY A 102 -12.39 -6.45 -0.67
N LEU A 103 -13.15 -7.52 -0.87
CA LEU A 103 -13.02 -8.74 -0.07
C LEU A 103 -11.69 -9.45 -0.33
N VAL A 104 -11.32 -9.66 -1.58
CA VAL A 104 -10.07 -10.37 -1.94
C VAL A 104 -8.86 -9.60 -1.47
N ILE A 105 -8.79 -8.29 -1.72
CA ILE A 105 -7.66 -7.46 -1.27
C ILE A 105 -7.59 -7.46 0.26
N GLY A 106 -8.73 -7.32 0.94
CA GLY A 106 -8.78 -7.36 2.41
C GLY A 106 -8.28 -8.68 2.98
N LEU A 107 -8.68 -9.82 2.42
CA LEU A 107 -8.21 -11.14 2.86
C LEU A 107 -6.71 -11.35 2.59
N VAL A 108 -6.20 -10.85 1.47
CA VAL A 108 -4.75 -10.88 1.18
C VAL A 108 -3.98 -10.07 2.22
N VAL A 109 -4.46 -8.86 2.56
CA VAL A 109 -3.84 -8.04 3.62
C VAL A 109 -3.87 -8.76 4.96
N VAL A 110 -4.99 -9.39 5.34
CA VAL A 110 -5.09 -10.19 6.58
C VAL A 110 -4.07 -11.33 6.57
N ALA A 111 -3.98 -12.09 5.48
CA ALA A 111 -3.02 -13.19 5.37
C ALA A 111 -1.57 -12.70 5.51
N ILE A 112 -1.22 -11.57 4.87
CA ILE A 112 0.10 -10.96 4.97
C ILE A 112 0.38 -10.52 6.42
N ILE A 113 -0.56 -9.85 7.08
CA ILE A 113 -0.38 -9.38 8.46
C ILE A 113 -0.13 -10.57 9.40
N ILE A 114 -0.87 -11.66 9.26
CA ILE A 114 -0.70 -12.85 10.11
C ILE A 114 0.66 -13.51 9.89
N THR A 115 1.14 -13.56 8.65
CA THR A 115 2.39 -14.28 8.31
C THR A 115 3.63 -13.43 8.47
N VAL A 116 3.58 -12.17 8.08
CA VAL A 116 4.73 -11.25 8.01
C VAL A 116 4.79 -10.30 9.22
N GLY A 117 3.65 -10.01 9.83
CA GLY A 117 3.55 -9.10 10.97
C GLY A 117 4.52 -9.40 12.11
N PRO A 118 4.67 -10.68 12.56
CA PRO A 118 5.63 -11.04 13.59
C PRO A 118 7.09 -10.77 13.25
N LEU A 119 7.44 -10.64 11.97
CA LEU A 119 8.82 -10.45 11.50
C LEU A 119 9.17 -8.98 11.28
N THR A 120 8.24 -8.21 10.68
CA THR A 120 8.50 -6.85 10.20
C THR A 120 7.34 -5.88 10.45
N SER A 121 6.37 -6.25 11.29
CA SER A 121 5.12 -5.51 11.50
C SER A 121 4.25 -5.36 10.22
N ALA A 122 4.60 -6.03 9.13
CA ALA A 122 3.91 -6.01 7.85
C ALA A 122 3.56 -4.58 7.40
N SER A 123 4.57 -3.80 7.04
CA SER A 123 4.36 -2.44 6.53
C SER A 123 3.55 -2.45 5.24
N ILE A 124 4.08 -3.13 4.20
CA ILE A 124 3.51 -3.26 2.85
C ILE A 124 3.00 -1.95 2.22
N ASN A 125 3.26 -0.81 2.86
CA ASN A 125 2.66 0.48 2.50
C ASN A 125 3.51 1.64 3.06
N PRO A 126 4.17 2.46 2.24
CA PRO A 126 4.97 3.58 2.70
C PRO A 126 4.22 4.62 3.56
N ALA A 127 2.95 4.88 3.28
CA ALA A 127 2.16 5.79 4.11
C ALA A 127 1.87 5.19 5.49
N ARG A 128 1.63 3.88 5.56
CA ARG A 128 1.46 3.11 6.79
C ARG A 128 2.75 3.10 7.63
N ALA A 129 3.91 3.13 6.98
CA ALA A 129 5.19 3.25 7.67
C ALA A 129 5.38 4.66 8.25
N LEU A 130 5.14 5.71 7.44
CA LEU A 130 5.47 7.08 7.79
C LEU A 130 4.47 7.76 8.73
N GLY A 131 3.16 7.54 8.54
CA GLY A 131 2.14 8.28 9.30
C GLY A 131 2.21 8.04 10.81
N PRO A 132 2.16 6.80 11.29
CA PRO A 132 2.31 6.46 12.70
C PRO A 132 3.66 6.87 13.29
N LEU A 133 4.74 6.77 12.53
CA LEU A 133 6.08 7.16 12.94
C LEU A 133 6.13 8.66 13.29
N LEU A 134 5.62 9.51 12.41
CA LEU A 134 5.53 10.95 12.63
C LEU A 134 4.73 11.30 13.89
N VAL A 135 3.59 10.65 14.09
CA VAL A 135 2.74 10.91 15.27
C VAL A 135 3.42 10.40 16.54
N SER A 136 4.11 9.29 16.48
CA SER A 136 4.85 8.73 17.62
C SER A 136 5.99 9.65 18.05
N ASP A 137 6.74 10.20 17.10
CA ASP A 137 7.82 11.15 17.39
C ASP A 137 7.27 12.46 18.00
N LEU A 138 6.12 12.94 17.53
CA LEU A 138 5.43 14.11 18.14
C LEU A 138 5.00 13.82 19.59
N ASN A 139 4.76 12.59 19.96
CA ASN A 139 4.47 12.19 21.34
C ASN A 139 5.74 11.95 22.19
N GLY A 140 6.93 12.18 21.63
CA GLY A 140 8.22 12.02 22.30
C GLY A 140 8.80 10.60 22.29
N SER A 141 8.24 9.69 21.52
CA SER A 141 8.74 8.33 21.33
C SER A 141 9.58 8.28 20.06
N PHE A 142 10.87 8.58 20.20
CA PHE A 142 11.79 8.65 19.05
C PHE A 142 12.10 7.27 18.48
N HIS A 143 12.00 7.16 17.16
CA HIS A 143 12.23 5.93 16.41
C HIS A 143 13.39 6.07 15.43
N ASN A 144 13.87 4.92 14.96
CA ASN A 144 14.92 4.87 13.95
C ASN A 144 14.35 5.13 12.53
N TRP A 145 14.38 6.37 12.07
CA TRP A 145 13.98 6.74 10.71
C TRP A 145 14.75 6.02 9.61
N THR A 146 15.96 5.54 9.90
CA THR A 146 16.80 4.84 8.94
C THR A 146 16.10 3.58 8.41
N GLU A 147 15.45 2.81 9.28
CA GLU A 147 14.69 1.62 8.88
C GLU A 147 13.55 1.96 7.94
N GLN A 148 12.81 3.02 8.23
CA GLN A 148 11.69 3.46 7.40
C GLN A 148 12.16 3.90 6.02
N LEU A 149 13.18 4.73 5.96
CA LEU A 149 13.67 5.31 4.72
C LEU A 149 14.44 4.32 3.84
N PHE A 150 15.22 3.42 4.43
CA PHE A 150 16.13 2.56 3.69
C PHE A 150 15.75 1.08 3.64
N ALA A 151 14.89 0.59 4.53
CA ALA A 151 14.37 -0.77 4.46
C ALA A 151 12.94 -0.80 3.93
N TYR A 152 11.98 -0.23 4.65
CA TYR A 152 10.54 -0.37 4.33
C TYR A 152 10.14 0.30 3.01
N ILE A 153 10.44 1.59 2.84
CA ILE A 153 9.97 2.33 1.66
C ILE A 153 10.52 1.74 0.36
N PRO A 154 11.85 1.51 0.21
CA PRO A 154 12.39 0.93 -1.01
C PRO A 154 11.88 -0.49 -1.28
N ALA A 155 11.75 -1.32 -0.23
CA ALA A 155 11.23 -2.67 -0.34
C ALA A 155 9.78 -2.68 -0.85
N ASN A 156 8.92 -1.85 -0.26
CA ASN A 156 7.52 -1.78 -0.65
C ASN A 156 7.34 -1.26 -2.09
N LEU A 157 8.05 -0.18 -2.46
CA LEU A 157 8.01 0.36 -3.82
C LEU A 157 8.55 -0.64 -4.85
N GLY A 158 9.71 -1.25 -4.56
CA GLY A 158 10.35 -2.22 -5.44
C GLY A 158 9.52 -3.49 -5.61
N GLY A 159 9.02 -4.06 -4.52
CA GLY A 159 8.17 -5.25 -4.54
C GLY A 159 6.89 -5.05 -5.35
N ALA A 160 6.20 -3.93 -5.13
CA ALA A 160 5.01 -3.59 -5.90
C ALA A 160 5.31 -3.41 -7.39
N ALA A 161 6.38 -2.69 -7.73
CA ALA A 161 6.76 -2.46 -9.13
C ALA A 161 7.12 -3.78 -9.84
N ILE A 162 7.97 -4.60 -9.23
CA ILE A 162 8.36 -5.90 -9.78
C ILE A 162 7.12 -6.76 -10.04
N ALA A 163 6.23 -6.88 -9.04
CA ALA A 163 5.02 -7.67 -9.17
C ALA A 163 4.09 -7.15 -10.29
N ALA A 164 3.98 -5.84 -10.46
CA ALA A 164 3.18 -5.26 -11.52
C ALA A 164 3.74 -5.58 -12.92
N PHE A 165 5.05 -5.48 -13.11
CA PHE A 165 5.68 -5.87 -14.38
C PHE A 165 5.59 -7.39 -14.62
N VAL A 166 5.74 -8.22 -13.59
CA VAL A 166 5.54 -9.68 -13.69
C VAL A 166 4.10 -9.98 -14.08
N TYR A 167 3.13 -9.30 -13.47
CA TYR A 167 1.72 -9.44 -13.83
C TYR A 167 1.48 -9.12 -15.31
N ASP A 168 2.03 -8.01 -15.81
CA ASP A 168 1.89 -7.62 -17.21
C ASP A 168 2.50 -8.65 -18.17
N TRP A 169 3.64 -9.20 -17.80
CA TRP A 169 4.30 -10.22 -18.59
C TRP A 169 3.49 -11.55 -18.65
N VAL A 170 2.97 -11.98 -17.50
CA VAL A 170 2.23 -13.26 -17.38
C VAL A 170 0.80 -13.14 -17.92
N ALA A 171 0.07 -12.13 -17.45
CA ALA A 171 -1.37 -12.00 -17.70
C ALA A 171 -1.69 -11.31 -19.02
N LYS A 172 -0.76 -10.49 -19.56
CA LYS A 172 -0.94 -9.69 -20.78
C LYS A 172 -2.27 -8.92 -20.78
N PRO A 173 -2.57 -8.16 -19.71
CA PRO A 173 -3.85 -7.49 -19.57
C PRO A 173 -3.99 -6.36 -20.60
N ARG A 174 -5.22 -5.96 -20.92
CA ARG A 174 -5.48 -4.71 -21.63
C ARG A 174 -5.26 -3.55 -20.67
N ILE A 175 -4.34 -2.65 -20.99
CA ILE A 175 -4.04 -1.46 -20.18
C ILE A 175 -4.84 -0.28 -20.71
N VAL A 176 -5.76 0.25 -19.90
CA VAL A 176 -6.50 1.48 -20.18
C VAL A 176 -5.85 2.61 -19.38
N GLN A 177 -5.25 3.58 -20.08
CA GLN A 177 -4.74 4.82 -19.46
C GLN A 177 -5.91 5.78 -19.25
N ARG A 178 -6.11 6.23 -18.01
CA ARG A 178 -7.07 7.29 -17.69
C ARG A 178 -6.36 8.64 -17.62
N PRO A 179 -6.87 9.71 -18.26
CA PRO A 179 -6.40 11.07 -18.04
C PRO A 179 -6.53 11.48 -16.58
N ILE A 180 -5.65 12.38 -16.11
CA ILE A 180 -5.65 12.83 -14.69
C ILE A 180 -7.02 13.37 -14.28
N LYS A 181 -7.71 14.10 -15.16
CA LYS A 181 -9.05 14.65 -14.89
C LYS A 181 -10.06 13.54 -14.59
N GLU A 182 -10.03 12.44 -15.34
CA GLU A 182 -10.94 11.30 -15.15
C GLU A 182 -10.58 10.51 -13.90
N ALA A 183 -9.28 10.34 -13.60
CA ALA A 183 -8.82 9.67 -12.40
C ALA A 183 -9.19 10.41 -11.10
N VAL A 184 -9.34 11.74 -11.16
CA VAL A 184 -9.62 12.59 -9.99
C VAL A 184 -11.10 12.97 -9.88
N THR A 185 -11.81 13.12 -11.00
CA THR A 185 -13.16 13.71 -11.02
C THR A 185 -14.28 12.72 -11.27
N GLU A 186 -14.01 11.56 -11.88
CA GLU A 186 -15.04 10.55 -12.09
C GLU A 186 -14.89 9.36 -11.13
N PRO A 187 -15.99 8.96 -10.46
CA PRO A 187 -16.03 7.68 -9.78
C PRO A 187 -15.85 6.55 -10.80
N ASP A 188 -15.25 5.45 -10.37
CA ASP A 188 -15.14 4.22 -11.14
C ASP A 188 -16.55 3.77 -11.56
N ARG A 189 -16.95 4.11 -12.77
CA ARG A 189 -18.17 3.58 -13.35
C ARG A 189 -17.83 2.26 -14.01
N ALA A 190 -18.52 1.21 -13.62
CA ALA A 190 -18.49 -0.10 -14.27
C ALA A 190 -18.76 0.03 -15.80
N ASP A 191 -19.51 1.03 -16.20
CA ASP A 191 -19.94 1.33 -17.56
C ASP A 191 -18.77 1.62 -18.55
N ALA A 192 -17.60 2.05 -18.04
CA ALA A 192 -16.42 2.29 -18.90
C ALA A 192 -15.81 0.96 -19.42
N TYR A 193 -16.17 -0.16 -18.83
CA TYR A 193 -15.65 -1.47 -19.23
C TYR A 193 -16.51 -2.13 -20.32
N GLU A 194 -17.81 -1.83 -20.40
CA GLU A 194 -18.69 -2.41 -21.41
C GLU A 194 -18.39 -1.91 -22.84
N SER A 195 -17.97 -0.65 -23.01
CA SER A 195 -17.66 -0.11 -24.32
C SER A 195 -16.38 -0.69 -24.97
N ALA A 196 -15.48 -1.26 -24.17
CA ALA A 196 -14.25 -1.88 -24.64
C ALA A 196 -14.39 -3.38 -25.00
N ALA A 197 -15.50 -4.00 -24.64
CA ALA A 197 -15.75 -5.43 -24.89
C ALA A 197 -16.39 -5.70 -26.26
N HIS A 198 -16.80 -4.66 -26.99
CA HIS A 198 -17.51 -4.77 -28.29
C HIS A 198 -16.73 -4.23 -29.49
N VAL A 199 -15.39 -4.11 -29.41
CA VAL A 199 -14.56 -3.78 -30.57
C VAL A 199 -13.52 -4.85 -30.83
#